data_fe3a9bab0c86b4ee6b871b23ac3ba630
#
_entry.id   fe3a9bab0c86b4ee6b871b23ac3ba630
#
_cell.length_a   1.000
_cell.length_b   1.000
_cell.length_c   1.000
_cell.angle_alpha   90.00
_cell.angle_beta   90.00
_cell.angle_gamma   90.00
#
_symmetry.space_group_name_H-M   'P 1'
#
loop_
_entity.id
_entity.type
_entity.pdbx_description
1 polymer ?
#
loop_
_entity_poly.entity_id
_entity_poly.type
_entity_poly.pdbx_seq_one_letter_code
_entity_poly.pdbx_strand_id
1 'polypeptide(L)'
;MKKFPLIAITVITASALITAGQLPALANEATMKITEITSIASGDGEGSAEIATYHAGSKRIFATNGVKNTIDIFDISDVANPKKVGSVALSPYGNDVTSVAAGRDVVVAVVNVSDKFSATGVPTTTNGKIVVFDTAGKVLSSPDVLGV
;
A
#
# COMPACT_ATOMS: atom_id res chain seq x y z
N MET A 1 71.22 -38.55 27.61
CA MET A 1 70.84 -37.24 27.09
C MET A 1 69.51 -37.37 26.40
N LYS A 2 68.48 -36.95 27.04
CA LYS A 2 67.13 -37.02 26.46
C LYS A 2 66.88 -35.73 25.67
N LYS A 3 66.62 -35.90 24.42
CA LYS A 3 66.22 -34.80 23.55
C LYS A 3 64.73 -34.54 23.77
N PHE A 4 64.41 -33.38 24.25
CA PHE A 4 63.05 -32.94 24.36
C PHE A 4 62.64 -32.42 22.96
N PRO A 5 61.50 -32.83 22.47
CA PRO A 5 61.06 -32.29 21.23
C PRO A 5 60.43 -30.90 21.46
N LEU A 6 60.97 -30.00 20.73
CA LEU A 6 60.58 -28.59 20.71
C LEU A 6 59.36 -28.39 19.81
N ILE A 7 58.33 -29.10 20.10
CA ILE A 7 57.19 -29.16 19.14
C ILE A 7 56.02 -28.30 19.56
N ALA A 8 56.04 -27.89 20.76
CA ALA A 8 54.80 -27.28 21.31
C ALA A 8 54.56 -25.82 20.92
N ILE A 9 55.44 -25.26 20.18
CA ILE A 9 55.46 -23.78 20.07
C ILE A 9 54.76 -23.27 18.85
N THR A 10 54.67 -24.09 17.90
CA THR A 10 54.35 -23.59 16.57
C THR A 10 52.86 -23.50 16.28
N VAL A 11 52.12 -24.10 17.08
CA VAL A 11 50.68 -24.23 16.78
C VAL A 11 49.88 -23.01 17.21
N ILE A 12 50.39 -22.30 18.12
CA ILE A 12 49.56 -21.31 18.82
C ILE A 12 49.37 -20.02 18.05
N THR A 13 50.27 -19.75 17.22
CA THR A 13 50.30 -18.42 16.62
C THR A 13 49.41 -18.25 15.43
N ALA A 14 49.13 -19.32 14.79
CA ALA A 14 48.35 -19.21 13.56
C ALA A 14 46.88 -18.96 13.77
N SER A 15 46.38 -19.43 14.87
CA SER A 15 44.93 -19.35 15.09
C SER A 15 44.43 -18.02 15.63
N ALA A 16 45.29 -17.31 16.26
CA ALA A 16 44.88 -16.09 16.92
C ALA A 16 44.76 -14.89 15.97
N LEU A 17 45.40 -14.96 14.89
CA LEU A 17 45.44 -13.78 14.02
C LEU A 17 44.32 -13.67 13.06
N ILE A 18 43.58 -14.70 12.89
CA ILE A 18 42.76 -14.75 11.72
C ILE A 18 41.37 -14.22 11.98
N THR A 19 41.03 -14.18 13.18
CA THR A 19 39.61 -14.02 13.47
C THR A 19 39.18 -12.65 13.90
N ALA A 20 40.11 -11.76 13.99
CA ALA A 20 39.80 -10.42 14.49
C ALA A 20 39.07 -9.52 13.46
N GLY A 21 38.73 -10.03 12.33
CA GLY A 21 38.10 -9.18 11.33
C GLY A 21 36.98 -9.80 10.51
N GLN A 22 36.76 -11.06 10.66
CA GLN A 22 35.76 -11.74 9.85
C GLN A 22 34.75 -12.51 10.73
N LEU A 23 34.00 -11.75 11.44
CA LEU A 23 32.68 -12.26 11.72
C LEU A 23 31.97 -12.39 10.37
N PRO A 24 31.54 -13.59 9.99
CA PRO A 24 30.62 -13.67 8.89
C PRO A 24 29.47 -12.78 9.29
N ALA A 25 29.21 -11.77 8.50
CA ALA A 25 27.95 -11.09 8.56
C ALA A 25 26.93 -12.21 8.32
N LEU A 26 26.28 -12.65 9.37
CA LEU A 26 25.04 -13.36 9.27
C LEU A 26 24.02 -12.34 8.80
N ALA A 27 24.19 -11.89 7.58
CA ALA A 27 23.12 -11.32 6.82
C ALA A 27 22.15 -12.48 6.64
N ASN A 28 21.29 -12.65 7.60
CA ASN A 28 20.08 -13.40 7.39
C ASN A 28 19.28 -12.58 6.36
N GLU A 29 19.54 -12.82 5.10
CA GLU A 29 18.72 -12.27 4.05
C GLU A 29 17.34 -12.86 4.25
N ALA A 30 16.50 -12.10 4.92
CA ALA A 30 15.10 -12.42 5.03
C ALA A 30 14.53 -12.36 3.62
N THR A 31 14.47 -13.49 2.97
CA THR A 31 13.88 -13.61 1.63
C THR A 31 12.39 -13.39 1.75
N MET A 32 11.92 -12.21 1.34
CA MET A 32 10.50 -11.94 1.26
C MET A 32 9.92 -12.78 0.12
N LYS A 33 8.99 -13.66 0.44
CA LYS A 33 8.21 -14.40 -0.54
C LYS A 33 6.84 -13.76 -0.70
N ILE A 34 6.54 -13.27 -1.88
CA ILE A 34 5.20 -12.80 -2.23
C ILE A 34 4.48 -13.93 -2.97
N THR A 35 3.27 -14.23 -2.56
CA THR A 35 2.43 -15.25 -3.19
C THR A 35 1.05 -14.64 -3.45
N GLU A 36 0.58 -14.72 -4.68
CA GLU A 36 -0.81 -14.40 -5.00
C GLU A 36 -1.72 -15.44 -4.35
N ILE A 37 -2.72 -14.96 -3.60
CA ILE A 37 -3.72 -15.81 -2.97
C ILE A 37 -4.94 -15.91 -3.87
N THR A 38 -5.40 -14.76 -4.37
CA THR A 38 -6.56 -14.64 -5.25
C THR A 38 -6.57 -13.28 -5.94
N SER A 39 -7.44 -13.14 -6.93
CA SER A 39 -7.73 -11.87 -7.59
C SER A 39 -9.23 -11.63 -7.70
N ILE A 40 -9.62 -10.36 -7.70
CA ILE A 40 -11.02 -9.94 -7.92
C ILE A 40 -11.03 -9.01 -9.13
N ALA A 41 -11.83 -9.36 -10.13
CA ALA A 41 -12.10 -8.43 -11.23
C ALA A 41 -13.14 -7.38 -10.78
N SER A 42 -12.88 -6.12 -11.08
CA SER A 42 -13.88 -5.04 -10.88
C SER A 42 -15.10 -5.23 -11.79
N GLY A 43 -14.90 -5.83 -12.95
CA GLY A 43 -15.92 -6.01 -13.99
C GLY A 43 -16.17 -4.78 -14.85
N ASP A 44 -15.48 -3.67 -14.60
CA ASP A 44 -15.75 -2.37 -15.21
C ASP A 44 -14.73 -1.95 -16.29
N GLY A 45 -13.76 -2.82 -16.59
CA GLY A 45 -12.73 -2.59 -17.62
C GLY A 45 -11.51 -1.83 -17.10
N GLU A 46 -10.69 -1.36 -18.05
CA GLU A 46 -9.46 -0.61 -17.76
C GLU A 46 -9.76 0.71 -17.03
N GLY A 47 -8.91 1.09 -16.07
CA GLY A 47 -9.10 2.28 -15.23
C GLY A 47 -10.08 2.10 -14.07
N SER A 48 -10.61 0.89 -13.88
CA SER A 48 -11.61 0.64 -12.83
C SER A 48 -11.02 0.30 -11.46
N ALA A 49 -9.70 0.08 -11.33
CA ALA A 49 -9.04 -0.15 -10.04
C ALA A 49 -7.58 0.31 -10.16
N GLU A 50 -7.27 1.48 -9.63
CA GLU A 50 -5.93 2.07 -9.75
C GLU A 50 -5.24 2.23 -8.40
N ILE A 51 -5.93 2.77 -7.41
CA ILE A 51 -5.39 3.03 -6.07
C ILE A 51 -6.22 2.27 -5.05
N ALA A 52 -5.54 1.55 -4.17
CA ALA A 52 -6.19 0.81 -3.10
C ALA A 52 -5.54 1.07 -1.75
N THR A 53 -6.35 1.01 -0.70
CA THR A 53 -5.91 1.09 0.69
C THR A 53 -6.57 -0.01 1.52
N TYR A 54 -5.83 -0.51 2.51
CA TYR A 54 -6.32 -1.55 3.41
C TYR A 54 -6.62 -0.98 4.79
N HIS A 55 -7.77 -1.31 5.33
CA HIS A 55 -8.16 -0.99 6.71
C HIS A 55 -8.17 -2.27 7.56
N ALA A 56 -7.17 -2.41 8.43
CA ALA A 56 -6.97 -3.61 9.21
C ALA A 56 -8.12 -3.93 10.18
N GLY A 57 -8.68 -2.91 10.81
CA GLY A 57 -9.77 -3.07 11.79
C GLY A 57 -11.03 -3.68 11.22
N SER A 58 -11.42 -3.29 10.00
CA SER A 58 -12.60 -3.85 9.32
C SER A 58 -12.27 -5.00 8.37
N LYS A 59 -10.98 -5.32 8.15
CA LYS A 59 -10.51 -6.27 7.14
C LYS A 59 -11.06 -5.96 5.74
N ARG A 60 -11.05 -4.68 5.37
CA ARG A 60 -11.57 -4.20 4.09
C ARG A 60 -10.50 -3.52 3.25
N ILE A 61 -10.62 -3.70 1.95
CA ILE A 61 -9.90 -2.92 0.96
C ILE A 61 -10.88 -1.92 0.35
N PHE A 62 -10.40 -0.69 0.18
CA PHE A 62 -11.08 0.38 -0.50
C PHE A 62 -10.27 0.72 -1.75
N ALA A 63 -10.88 0.62 -2.92
CA ALA A 63 -10.21 0.86 -4.19
C ALA A 63 -10.94 1.94 -5.00
N THR A 64 -10.18 2.84 -5.61
CA THR A 64 -10.74 3.80 -6.57
C THR A 64 -11.28 3.07 -7.78
N ASN A 65 -12.43 3.50 -8.27
CA ASN A 65 -12.98 3.08 -9.54
C ASN A 65 -13.20 4.33 -10.41
N GLY A 66 -12.23 4.60 -11.28
CA GLY A 66 -12.25 5.78 -12.14
C GLY A 66 -13.37 5.73 -13.20
N VAL A 67 -13.74 4.54 -13.66
CA VAL A 67 -14.80 4.38 -14.66
C VAL A 67 -16.17 4.79 -14.12
N LYS A 68 -16.45 4.43 -12.87
CA LYS A 68 -17.73 4.74 -12.20
C LYS A 68 -17.66 5.94 -11.29
N ASN A 69 -16.50 6.51 -11.07
CA ASN A 69 -16.27 7.56 -10.07
C ASN A 69 -16.80 7.14 -8.69
N THR A 70 -16.31 5.98 -8.22
CA THR A 70 -16.69 5.41 -6.91
C THR A 70 -15.46 4.96 -6.14
N ILE A 71 -15.63 4.72 -4.84
CA ILE A 71 -14.74 3.86 -4.07
C ILE A 71 -15.43 2.51 -3.88
N ASP A 72 -14.84 1.48 -4.43
CA ASP A 72 -15.33 0.10 -4.26
C ASP A 72 -14.80 -0.47 -2.94
N ILE A 73 -15.67 -1.18 -2.22
CA ILE A 73 -15.39 -1.76 -0.90
C ILE A 73 -15.39 -3.28 -1.00
N PHE A 74 -14.26 -3.89 -0.63
CA PHE A 74 -14.09 -5.34 -0.63
C PHE A 74 -13.86 -5.84 0.79
N ASP A 75 -14.60 -6.84 1.19
CA ASP A 75 -14.35 -7.59 2.41
C ASP A 75 -13.32 -8.69 2.11
N ILE A 76 -12.23 -8.70 2.87
CA ILE A 76 -11.16 -9.68 2.79
C ILE A 76 -10.95 -10.42 4.11
N SER A 77 -11.98 -10.53 4.93
CA SER A 77 -11.95 -11.33 6.16
C SER A 77 -11.62 -12.80 5.88
N ASP A 78 -12.07 -13.31 4.74
CA ASP A 78 -11.58 -14.53 4.10
C ASP A 78 -10.76 -14.15 2.87
N VAL A 79 -9.44 -14.15 3.00
CA VAL A 79 -8.53 -13.73 1.93
C VAL A 79 -8.55 -14.64 0.71
N ALA A 80 -9.01 -15.88 0.85
CA ALA A 80 -9.16 -16.81 -0.28
C ALA A 80 -10.45 -16.56 -1.07
N ASN A 81 -11.46 -15.93 -0.45
CA ASN A 81 -12.77 -15.66 -1.04
C ASN A 81 -13.21 -14.21 -0.79
N PRO A 82 -12.46 -13.21 -1.27
CA PRO A 82 -12.80 -11.82 -1.08
C PRO A 82 -14.09 -11.46 -1.81
N LYS A 83 -14.85 -10.50 -1.27
CA LYS A 83 -16.15 -10.11 -1.82
C LYS A 83 -16.28 -8.60 -1.92
N LYS A 84 -16.78 -8.10 -3.04
CA LYS A 84 -17.25 -6.72 -3.12
C LYS A 84 -18.54 -6.60 -2.28
N VAL A 85 -18.51 -5.74 -1.26
CA VAL A 85 -19.62 -5.59 -0.30
C VAL A 85 -20.33 -4.25 -0.44
N GLY A 86 -19.79 -3.34 -1.25
CA GLY A 86 -20.42 -2.05 -1.51
C GLY A 86 -19.56 -1.13 -2.35
N SER A 87 -20.07 0.07 -2.54
CA SER A 87 -19.33 1.20 -3.13
C SER A 87 -19.83 2.53 -2.60
N VAL A 88 -18.97 3.54 -2.57
CA VAL A 88 -19.33 4.93 -2.27
C VAL A 88 -19.35 5.71 -3.56
N ALA A 89 -20.50 6.24 -3.96
CA ALA A 89 -20.62 7.11 -5.12
C ALA A 89 -19.99 8.47 -4.85
N LEU A 90 -19.11 8.92 -5.72
CA LEU A 90 -18.40 10.20 -5.58
C LEU A 90 -18.91 11.29 -6.54
N SER A 91 -19.78 10.93 -7.49
CA SER A 91 -20.39 11.88 -8.42
C SER A 91 -21.13 13.06 -7.77
N PRO A 92 -21.71 12.95 -6.55
CA PRO A 92 -22.25 14.13 -5.86
C PRO A 92 -21.19 15.11 -5.38
N TYR A 93 -19.92 14.70 -5.37
CA TYR A 93 -18.79 15.47 -4.79
C TYR A 93 -17.81 15.96 -5.84
N GLY A 94 -17.79 15.35 -7.02
CA GLY A 94 -16.91 15.74 -8.13
C GLY A 94 -16.91 14.72 -9.27
N ASN A 95 -16.09 15.00 -10.26
CA ASN A 95 -16.11 14.29 -11.54
C ASN A 95 -15.09 13.17 -11.68
N ASP A 96 -14.02 13.19 -10.84
CA ASP A 96 -12.90 12.27 -11.00
C ASP A 96 -12.25 11.96 -9.65
N VAL A 97 -12.29 10.69 -9.24
CA VAL A 97 -11.62 10.24 -8.04
C VAL A 97 -10.11 10.10 -8.29
N THR A 98 -9.31 10.76 -7.46
CA THR A 98 -7.85 10.80 -7.64
C THR A 98 -7.08 9.98 -6.62
N SER A 99 -7.65 9.72 -5.44
CA SER A 99 -6.94 8.98 -4.39
C SER A 99 -7.90 8.45 -3.32
N VAL A 100 -7.41 7.47 -2.55
CA VAL A 100 -8.08 6.95 -1.37
C VAL A 100 -7.07 6.56 -0.29
N ALA A 101 -7.38 6.85 0.97
CA ALA A 101 -6.58 6.45 2.11
C ALA A 101 -7.47 6.03 3.28
N ALA A 102 -7.07 4.98 3.99
CA ALA A 102 -7.75 4.52 5.21
C ALA A 102 -6.97 4.97 6.46
N GLY A 103 -7.68 5.54 7.41
CA GLY A 103 -7.19 5.87 8.75
C GLY A 103 -7.65 4.85 9.80
N ARG A 104 -7.69 5.27 11.06
CA ARG A 104 -8.10 4.39 12.16
C ARG A 104 -9.57 3.98 12.05
N ASP A 105 -10.47 4.95 11.84
CA ASP A 105 -11.93 4.75 11.90
C ASP A 105 -12.64 5.33 10.68
N VAL A 106 -11.90 5.95 9.78
CA VAL A 106 -12.43 6.62 8.60
C VAL A 106 -11.63 6.31 7.36
N VAL A 107 -12.27 6.46 6.22
CA VAL A 107 -11.64 6.41 4.90
C VAL A 107 -11.84 7.77 4.24
N VAL A 108 -10.84 8.21 3.51
CA VAL A 108 -10.82 9.51 2.85
C VAL A 108 -10.59 9.30 1.36
N ALA A 109 -11.43 9.86 0.53
CA ALA A 109 -11.21 9.95 -0.92
C ALA A 109 -11.01 11.40 -1.33
N VAL A 110 -10.19 11.61 -2.33
CA VAL A 110 -9.97 12.93 -2.96
C VAL A 110 -10.63 12.92 -4.34
N VAL A 111 -11.39 13.96 -4.63
CA VAL A 111 -12.18 14.07 -5.85
C VAL A 111 -11.96 15.43 -6.50
N ASN A 112 -11.70 15.46 -7.80
CA ASN A 112 -11.70 16.69 -8.58
C ASN A 112 -13.13 17.17 -8.85
N VAL A 113 -13.36 18.46 -8.68
CA VAL A 113 -14.69 19.07 -8.91
C VAL A 113 -14.87 19.53 -10.34
N SER A 114 -13.79 19.81 -11.06
CA SER A 114 -13.82 20.30 -12.43
C SER A 114 -12.87 19.53 -13.34
N ASP A 115 -13.04 19.69 -14.65
CA ASP A 115 -12.17 19.07 -15.62
C ASP A 115 -10.72 19.55 -15.45
N LYS A 116 -9.76 18.64 -15.55
CA LYS A 116 -8.32 18.94 -15.43
C LYS A 116 -7.82 19.94 -16.46
N PHE A 117 -8.56 20.07 -17.57
CA PHE A 117 -8.21 20.97 -18.67
C PHE A 117 -9.44 21.79 -19.09
N SER A 118 -9.20 23.04 -19.44
CA SER A 118 -10.21 23.86 -20.11
C SER A 118 -10.53 23.29 -21.49
N ALA A 119 -11.62 23.75 -22.12
CA ALA A 119 -11.97 23.38 -23.48
C ALA A 119 -10.86 23.68 -24.50
N THR A 120 -9.89 24.52 -24.17
CA THR A 120 -8.72 24.87 -24.99
C THR A 120 -7.49 24.03 -24.64
N GLY A 121 -7.60 23.03 -23.74
CA GLY A 121 -6.49 22.18 -23.34
C GLY A 121 -5.52 22.83 -22.33
N VAL A 122 -5.84 24.01 -21.82
CA VAL A 122 -5.02 24.69 -20.80
C VAL A 122 -5.34 24.07 -19.43
N PRO A 123 -4.31 23.70 -18.64
CA PRO A 123 -4.53 23.23 -17.28
C PRO A 123 -5.29 24.27 -16.44
N THR A 124 -6.34 23.83 -15.77
CA THR A 124 -7.11 24.70 -14.87
C THR A 124 -6.75 24.33 -13.43
N THR A 125 -6.51 25.35 -12.60
CA THR A 125 -6.42 25.14 -11.14
C THR A 125 -7.82 24.92 -10.65
N THR A 126 -8.12 23.73 -10.20
CA THR A 126 -9.45 23.36 -9.78
C THR A 126 -9.49 23.16 -8.28
N ASN A 127 -10.63 23.49 -7.70
CA ASN A 127 -10.93 23.04 -6.36
C ASN A 127 -11.27 21.56 -6.39
N GLY A 128 -11.01 20.87 -5.30
CA GLY A 128 -11.44 19.50 -5.11
C GLY A 128 -12.27 19.36 -3.84
N LYS A 129 -12.66 18.13 -3.58
CA LYS A 129 -13.27 17.74 -2.31
C LYS A 129 -12.53 16.59 -1.68
N ILE A 130 -12.45 16.61 -0.35
CA ILE A 130 -12.11 15.47 0.45
C ILE A 130 -13.42 14.85 0.93
N VAL A 131 -13.71 13.63 0.48
CA VAL A 131 -14.90 12.89 0.94
C VAL A 131 -14.48 11.95 2.05
N VAL A 132 -14.97 12.21 3.27
CA VAL A 132 -14.72 11.40 4.46
C VAL A 132 -15.89 10.49 4.71
N PHE A 133 -15.66 9.19 4.84
CA PHE A 133 -16.69 8.21 5.10
C PHE A 133 -16.21 7.14 6.09
N ASP A 134 -17.15 6.45 6.72
CA ASP A 134 -16.83 5.35 7.61
C ASP A 134 -16.47 4.07 6.84
N THR A 135 -16.00 3.05 7.54
CA THR A 135 -15.60 1.78 6.92
C THR A 135 -16.78 0.99 6.31
N ALA A 136 -18.03 1.38 6.58
CA ALA A 136 -19.22 0.84 5.95
C ALA A 136 -19.62 1.59 4.66
N GLY A 137 -18.95 2.72 4.37
CA GLY A 137 -19.22 3.55 3.19
C GLY A 137 -20.22 4.69 3.41
N LYS A 138 -20.60 4.98 4.66
CA LYS A 138 -21.45 6.12 4.98
C LYS A 138 -20.63 7.40 4.98
N VAL A 139 -20.95 8.36 4.13
CA VAL A 139 -20.29 9.65 4.09
C VAL A 139 -20.59 10.44 5.36
N LEU A 140 -19.53 10.99 5.95
CA LEU A 140 -19.56 11.76 7.19
C LEU A 140 -19.36 13.25 6.93
N SER A 141 -18.49 13.62 5.99
CA SER A 141 -18.24 15.02 5.59
C SER A 141 -17.59 15.10 4.21
N SER A 142 -17.65 16.27 3.59
CA SER A 142 -17.05 16.51 2.28
C SER A 142 -16.54 17.96 2.13
N PRO A 143 -15.49 18.37 2.89
CA PRO A 143 -14.94 19.71 2.80
C PRO A 143 -14.31 19.98 1.43
N ASP A 144 -14.36 21.24 1.01
CA ASP A 144 -13.64 21.73 -0.15
C ASP A 144 -12.15 21.86 0.15
N VAL A 145 -11.33 21.62 -0.85
CA VAL A 145 -9.88 21.83 -0.82
C VAL A 145 -9.43 22.56 -2.08
N LEU A 146 -8.37 23.37 -1.94
CA LEU A 146 -7.80 24.12 -3.05
C LEU A 146 -6.68 23.30 -3.70
N GLY A 147 -6.66 23.27 -5.03
CA GLY A 147 -5.50 22.78 -5.80
C GLY A 147 -5.30 21.26 -5.77
N VAL A 148 -6.31 20.50 -6.07
CA VAL A 148 -6.21 19.06 -6.29
C VAL A 148 -6.19 18.70 -7.77
#